data_721dd9ee1704ae5293fe60b4fd967205
#
_entry.id   721dd9ee1704ae5293fe60b4fd967205
#
_cell.length_a   1.000
_cell.length_b   1.000
_cell.length_c   1.000
_cell.angle_alpha   90.00
_cell.angle_beta   90.00
_cell.angle_gamma   90.00
#
_symmetry.space_group_name_H-M   'P 1'
#
loop_
_entity.id
_entity.type
_entity.pdbx_description
1 polymer ?
#
loop_
_entity_poly.entity_id
_entity_poly.type
_entity_poly.pdbx_seq_one_letter_code
_entity_poly.pdbx_strand_id
1 'polypeptide(L)'
;MIEGISAITLATHDMRRAVRFYRVLGFAMLYGGEDEDFTSFKAGSNFVNLIAQPAGRQWSWWGRVIFYHSDVDGLYARLAAAGYRIEGAPRDAEWGERFFHITDPDGHELSFAWPLERA
;
A
#
# COMPACT_ATOMS: atom_id res chain seq x y z
N MET A 1 2.92 -11.55 25.49
CA MET A 1 2.76 -12.28 24.22
C MET A 1 2.53 -11.31 23.09
N ILE A 2 2.69 -11.77 21.86
CA ILE A 2 2.43 -10.90 20.69
C ILE A 2 0.92 -10.71 20.55
N GLU A 3 0.48 -9.44 20.48
CA GLU A 3 -0.93 -9.08 20.38
C GLU A 3 -1.38 -8.77 18.95
N GLY A 4 -0.45 -8.52 18.05
CA GLY A 4 -0.79 -8.19 16.66
C GLY A 4 0.31 -7.38 15.97
N ILE A 5 0.00 -6.91 14.78
CA ILE A 5 0.85 -6.01 14.03
C ILE A 5 0.35 -4.59 14.29
N SER A 6 1.25 -3.71 14.76
CA SER A 6 0.92 -2.30 14.98
C SER A 6 1.05 -1.50 13.69
N ALA A 7 2.19 -1.62 13.03
CA ALA A 7 2.49 -0.82 11.87
C ALA A 7 3.48 -1.54 10.94
N ILE A 8 3.47 -1.11 9.70
CA ILE A 8 4.49 -1.47 8.70
C ILE A 8 5.17 -0.18 8.31
N THR A 9 6.50 -0.13 8.37
CA THR A 9 7.27 1.04 7.95
C THR A 9 8.02 0.74 6.67
N LEU A 10 7.77 1.55 5.65
CA LEU A 10 8.31 1.38 4.30
C LEU A 10 9.29 2.51 3.99
N ALA A 11 10.43 2.17 3.42
CA ALA A 11 11.44 3.14 3.03
C ALA A 11 11.05 3.83 1.72
N THR A 12 11.39 5.12 1.62
CA THR A 12 11.21 5.87 0.37
C THR A 12 12.44 6.74 0.10
N HIS A 13 12.76 6.90 -1.17
CA HIS A 13 13.77 7.87 -1.60
C HIS A 13 13.15 9.23 -1.95
N ASP A 14 11.80 9.31 -1.99
CA ASP A 14 11.10 10.52 -2.38
C ASP A 14 9.75 10.58 -1.63
N MET A 15 9.73 11.31 -0.53
CA MET A 15 8.55 11.39 0.32
C MET A 15 7.34 11.98 -0.40
N ARG A 16 7.54 12.99 -1.24
CA ARG A 16 6.42 13.60 -1.99
C ARG A 16 5.74 12.59 -2.90
N ARG A 17 6.54 11.85 -3.66
CA ARG A 17 6.04 10.83 -4.57
C ARG A 17 5.34 9.71 -3.80
N ALA A 18 5.92 9.26 -2.71
CA ALA A 18 5.36 8.20 -1.89
C ALA A 18 4.03 8.63 -1.25
N VAL A 19 3.99 9.81 -0.64
CA VAL A 19 2.78 10.33 -0.01
C VAL A 19 1.63 10.45 -1.01
N ARG A 20 1.90 10.95 -2.21
CA ARG A 20 0.89 11.07 -3.26
C ARG A 20 0.31 9.71 -3.65
N PHE A 21 1.17 8.71 -3.79
CA PHE A 21 0.76 7.35 -4.12
C PHE A 21 -0.15 6.77 -3.02
N TYR A 22 0.28 6.84 -1.77
CA TYR A 22 -0.50 6.25 -0.67
C TYR A 22 -1.81 7.00 -0.43
N ARG A 23 -1.88 8.28 -0.75
CA ARG A 23 -3.15 9.02 -0.72
C ARG A 23 -4.12 8.55 -1.80
N VAL A 24 -3.64 8.29 -3.00
CA VAL A 24 -4.48 7.74 -4.08
C VAL A 24 -5.02 6.37 -3.71
N LEU A 25 -4.23 5.57 -2.98
CA LEU A 25 -4.70 4.29 -2.43
C LEU A 25 -5.84 4.46 -1.42
N GLY A 26 -6.00 5.65 -0.85
CA GLY A 26 -7.09 5.94 0.08
C GLY A 26 -6.70 5.92 1.55
N PHE A 27 -5.41 5.79 1.88
CA PHE A 27 -4.97 5.87 3.27
C PHE A 27 -5.12 7.30 3.81
N ALA A 28 -5.64 7.40 5.02
CA ALA A 28 -5.78 8.68 5.71
C ALA A 28 -4.47 9.04 6.42
N MET A 29 -3.91 10.20 6.07
CA MET A 29 -2.68 10.68 6.69
C MET A 29 -2.95 11.19 8.11
N LEU A 30 -2.16 10.73 9.07
CA LEU A 30 -2.26 11.13 10.47
C LEU A 30 -1.15 12.08 10.89
N TYR A 31 0.03 11.93 10.31
CA TYR A 31 1.23 12.63 10.75
C TYR A 31 2.20 12.75 9.59
N GLY A 32 2.97 13.84 9.56
CA GLY A 32 4.00 14.05 8.56
C GLY A 32 3.46 14.73 7.31
N GLY A 33 3.92 14.30 6.15
CA GLY A 33 3.54 14.85 4.84
C GLY A 33 4.68 14.87 3.86
N GLU A 34 4.43 15.50 2.70
CA GLU A 34 5.35 15.50 1.57
C GLU A 34 6.72 16.11 1.84
N ASP A 35 6.81 17.02 2.81
CA ASP A 35 8.06 17.74 3.13
C ASP A 35 8.76 17.19 4.38
N GLU A 36 8.25 16.09 4.95
CA GLU A 36 8.78 15.51 6.17
C GLU A 36 9.59 14.23 5.88
N ASP A 37 10.43 13.84 6.84
CA ASP A 37 11.24 12.61 6.73
C ASP A 37 10.48 11.37 7.16
N PHE A 38 9.33 11.54 7.80
CA PHE A 38 8.50 10.46 8.28
C PHE A 38 7.02 10.83 8.13
N THR A 39 6.24 9.89 7.61
CA THR A 39 4.79 10.06 7.45
C THR A 39 4.08 8.81 7.94
N SER A 40 2.96 8.99 8.62
CA SER A 40 2.13 7.88 9.09
C SER A 40 0.72 8.00 8.54
N PHE A 41 0.21 6.88 8.03
CA PHE A 41 -1.17 6.74 7.55
C PHE A 41 -1.91 5.72 8.39
N LYS A 42 -3.21 5.90 8.49
CA LYS A 42 -4.08 4.92 9.15
C LYS A 42 -4.45 3.82 8.17
N ALA A 43 -4.36 2.57 8.62
CA ALA A 43 -4.76 1.38 7.86
C ALA A 43 -5.67 0.53 8.75
N GLY A 44 -6.96 0.87 8.80
CA GLY A 44 -7.89 0.24 9.73
C GLY A 44 -7.47 0.53 11.18
N SER A 45 -7.22 -0.51 11.98
CA SER A 45 -6.72 -0.39 13.34
C SER A 45 -5.18 -0.37 13.43
N ASN A 46 -4.51 -0.45 12.29
CA ASN A 46 -3.04 -0.46 12.20
C ASN A 46 -2.56 0.79 11.44
N PHE A 47 -1.26 0.84 11.18
CA PHE A 47 -0.65 2.01 10.53
C PHE A 47 0.31 1.59 9.44
N VAL A 48 0.42 2.43 8.41
CA VAL A 48 1.47 2.35 7.39
C VAL A 48 2.31 3.61 7.52
N ASN A 49 3.60 3.44 7.72
CA ASN A 49 4.53 4.54 7.84
C ASN A 49 5.45 4.59 6.62
N LEU A 50 5.86 5.79 6.26
CA LEU A 50 6.90 6.03 5.28
C LEU A 50 8.07 6.70 5.98
N ILE A 51 9.28 6.21 5.71
CA ILE A 51 10.50 6.81 6.26
C ILE A 51 11.46 7.14 5.13
N ALA A 52 11.90 8.40 5.08
CA ALA A 52 12.85 8.84 4.07
C ALA A 52 14.20 8.18 4.30
N GLN A 53 14.81 7.68 3.23
CA GLN A 53 16.12 7.08 3.25
C GLN A 53 17.02 7.76 2.22
N PRO A 54 18.33 7.88 2.50
CA PRO A 54 19.26 8.51 1.56
C PRO A 54 19.37 7.68 0.28
N ALA A 55 19.69 8.36 -0.84
CA ALA A 55 19.76 7.74 -2.15
C ALA A 55 20.72 6.55 -2.22
N GLY A 56 21.77 6.55 -1.39
CA GLY A 56 22.74 5.45 -1.35
C GLY A 56 22.24 4.19 -0.67
N ARG A 57 21.14 4.28 0.09
CA ARG A 57 20.58 3.09 0.74
C ARG A 57 19.70 2.34 -0.26
N GLN A 58 20.04 1.09 -0.48
CA GLN A 58 19.31 0.23 -1.42
C GLN A 58 18.57 -0.87 -0.68
N TRP A 59 17.47 -1.33 -1.30
CA TRP A 59 16.74 -2.53 -0.86
C TRP A 59 16.33 -3.33 -2.08
N SER A 60 16.07 -4.59 -1.87
CA SER A 60 15.56 -5.51 -2.88
C SER A 60 14.18 -6.00 -2.47
N TRP A 61 13.61 -6.91 -3.24
CA TRP A 61 12.31 -7.51 -2.87
C TRP A 61 12.40 -8.16 -1.49
N TRP A 62 11.53 -7.74 -0.58
CA TRP A 62 11.52 -8.20 0.81
C TRP A 62 10.27 -9.01 1.15
N GLY A 63 9.33 -9.13 0.23
CA GLY A 63 8.04 -9.76 0.45
C GLY A 63 6.94 -8.83 0.02
N ARG A 64 5.79 -8.97 0.66
CA ARG A 64 4.58 -8.27 0.27
C ARG A 64 3.76 -7.95 1.49
N VAL A 65 3.08 -6.80 1.48
CA VAL A 65 2.04 -6.52 2.46
C VAL A 65 0.68 -6.60 1.76
N ILE A 66 -0.28 -7.24 2.44
CA ILE A 66 -1.63 -7.43 1.93
C ILE A 66 -2.57 -6.59 2.77
N PHE A 67 -3.31 -5.71 2.13
CA PHE A 67 -4.33 -4.88 2.76
C PHE A 67 -5.72 -5.38 2.37
N TYR A 68 -6.64 -5.38 3.30
CA TYR A 68 -8.04 -5.55 2.97
C TYR A 68 -8.63 -4.22 2.52
N HIS A 69 -9.38 -4.25 1.44
CA HIS A 69 -10.10 -3.10 0.89
C HIS A 69 -11.46 -3.57 0.41
N SER A 70 -12.51 -2.97 0.94
CA SER A 70 -13.89 -3.43 0.65
C SER A 70 -14.34 -3.22 -0.80
N ASP A 71 -13.61 -2.42 -1.58
CA ASP A 71 -13.91 -2.19 -2.99
C ASP A 71 -12.64 -2.31 -3.84
N VAL A 72 -12.19 -3.54 -4.03
CA VAL A 72 -10.96 -3.86 -4.77
C VAL A 72 -11.03 -3.35 -6.20
N ASP A 73 -12.15 -3.56 -6.89
CA ASP A 73 -12.31 -3.13 -8.29
C ASP A 73 -12.34 -1.61 -8.42
N GLY A 74 -12.99 -0.92 -7.50
CA GLY A 74 -13.03 0.54 -7.48
C GLY A 74 -11.67 1.15 -7.24
N LEU A 75 -10.88 0.57 -6.31
CA LEU A 75 -9.52 0.99 -6.07
C LEU A 75 -8.65 0.81 -7.32
N TYR A 76 -8.75 -0.34 -7.97
CA TYR A 76 -8.05 -0.60 -9.22
C TYR A 76 -8.36 0.45 -10.28
N ALA A 77 -9.65 0.75 -10.48
CA ALA A 77 -10.08 1.75 -11.47
C ALA A 77 -9.52 3.15 -11.14
N ARG A 78 -9.52 3.52 -9.86
CA ARG A 78 -8.98 4.81 -9.41
C ARG A 78 -7.48 4.91 -9.66
N LEU A 79 -6.73 3.86 -9.38
CA LEU A 79 -5.29 3.82 -9.64
C LEU A 79 -4.98 3.91 -11.13
N ALA A 80 -5.71 3.16 -11.95
CA ALA A 80 -5.54 3.21 -13.40
C ALA A 80 -5.84 4.60 -13.95
N ALA A 81 -6.92 5.24 -13.48
CA ALA A 81 -7.29 6.58 -13.89
C ALA A 81 -6.25 7.63 -13.47
N ALA A 82 -5.57 7.40 -12.34
CA ALA A 82 -4.50 8.27 -11.87
C ALA A 82 -3.17 8.05 -12.61
N GLY A 83 -3.12 7.09 -13.54
CA GLY A 83 -1.94 6.83 -14.36
C GLY A 83 -0.92 5.89 -13.75
N TYR A 84 -1.23 5.23 -12.64
CA TYR A 84 -0.32 4.27 -12.06
C TYR A 84 -0.34 2.96 -12.84
N ARG A 85 0.85 2.38 -12.97
CA ARG A 85 1.01 1.09 -13.64
C ARG A 85 0.68 -0.03 -12.66
N ILE A 86 -0.25 -0.91 -13.07
CA ILE A 86 -0.69 -2.05 -12.26
C ILE A 86 -0.39 -3.33 -13.03
N GLU A 87 0.16 -4.32 -12.34
CA GLU A 87 0.67 -5.54 -12.98
C GLU A 87 -0.43 -6.48 -13.49
N GLY A 88 -1.65 -6.32 -13.03
CA GLY A 88 -2.78 -7.13 -13.49
C GLY A 88 -4.10 -6.63 -12.94
N ALA A 89 -5.17 -6.95 -13.62
CA ALA A 89 -6.51 -6.60 -13.16
C ALA A 89 -6.91 -7.46 -11.96
N PRO A 90 -7.90 -6.99 -11.16
CA PRO A 90 -8.44 -7.80 -10.08
C PRO A 90 -8.94 -9.15 -10.56
N ARG A 91 -8.70 -10.17 -9.77
CA ARG A 91 -9.14 -11.54 -10.07
C ARG A 91 -9.51 -12.28 -8.79
N ASP A 92 -10.28 -13.33 -8.95
CA ASP A 92 -10.68 -14.19 -7.85
C ASP A 92 -9.62 -15.26 -7.64
N ALA A 93 -9.18 -15.40 -6.39
CA ALA A 93 -8.18 -16.39 -6.01
C ALA A 93 -8.84 -17.67 -5.50
N GLU A 94 -8.13 -18.79 -5.62
CA GLU A 94 -8.61 -20.09 -5.15
C GLU A 94 -8.89 -20.12 -3.65
N TRP A 95 -8.18 -19.29 -2.87
CA TRP A 95 -8.39 -19.22 -1.42
C TRP A 95 -9.58 -18.35 -1.01
N GLY A 96 -10.37 -17.83 -1.97
CA GLY A 96 -11.64 -17.18 -1.67
C GLY A 96 -11.56 -15.67 -1.49
N GLU A 97 -10.63 -15.02 -2.16
CA GLU A 97 -10.50 -13.56 -2.14
C GLU A 97 -10.37 -13.00 -3.54
N ARG A 98 -10.91 -11.80 -3.74
CA ARG A 98 -10.64 -10.99 -4.94
C ARG A 98 -9.46 -10.08 -4.64
N PHE A 99 -8.49 -10.01 -5.55
CA PHE A 99 -7.26 -9.28 -5.27
C PHE A 99 -6.57 -8.74 -6.52
N PHE A 100 -5.67 -7.80 -6.33
CA PHE A 100 -4.66 -7.41 -7.31
C PHE A 100 -3.39 -7.00 -6.59
N HIS A 101 -2.27 -6.98 -7.32
CA HIS A 101 -0.99 -6.52 -6.84
C HIS A 101 -0.61 -5.21 -7.50
N ILE A 102 0.11 -4.36 -6.77
CA ILE A 102 0.73 -3.15 -7.30
C ILE A 102 2.06 -2.93 -6.61
N THR A 103 3.04 -2.46 -7.37
CA THR A 103 4.33 -2.05 -6.83
C THR A 103 4.31 -0.55 -6.59
N ASP A 104 4.71 -0.12 -5.38
CA ASP A 104 4.74 1.29 -5.07
C ASP A 104 5.92 1.99 -5.77
N PRO A 105 6.02 3.34 -5.71
CA PRO A 105 7.10 4.05 -6.41
C PRO A 105 8.52 3.68 -5.99
N ASP A 106 8.68 3.08 -4.81
CA ASP A 106 9.98 2.68 -4.28
C ASP A 106 10.27 1.19 -4.44
N GLY A 107 9.40 0.46 -5.15
CA GLY A 107 9.59 -0.96 -5.43
C GLY A 107 8.98 -1.90 -4.40
N HIS A 108 8.22 -1.41 -3.44
CA HIS A 108 7.53 -2.26 -2.47
C HIS A 108 6.29 -2.90 -3.08
N GLU A 109 6.16 -4.20 -2.92
CA GLU A 109 5.02 -4.93 -3.46
C GLU A 109 3.86 -4.92 -2.48
N LEU A 110 2.71 -4.42 -2.96
CA LEU A 110 1.48 -4.34 -2.18
C LEU A 110 0.42 -5.21 -2.84
N SER A 111 -0.48 -5.73 -2.03
CA SER A 111 -1.65 -6.45 -2.51
C SER A 111 -2.90 -5.88 -1.84
N PHE A 112 -3.97 -5.76 -2.59
CA PHE A 112 -5.28 -5.37 -2.06
C PHE A 112 -6.25 -6.50 -2.31
N ALA A 113 -6.94 -6.93 -1.26
CA ALA A 113 -7.78 -8.12 -1.28
C ALA A 113 -9.06 -7.90 -0.50
N TRP A 114 -10.09 -8.68 -0.82
CA TRP A 114 -11.32 -8.73 -0.04
C TRP A 114 -11.94 -10.11 -0.18
N PRO A 115 -12.46 -10.67 0.91
CA PRO A 115 -13.11 -11.97 0.84
C PRO A 115 -14.28 -11.98 -0.15
N LEU A 116 -14.38 -13.03 -0.94
CA LEU A 116 -15.53 -13.24 -1.82
C LEU A 116 -16.76 -13.54 -0.97
N GLU A 117 -17.92 -13.05 -1.41
CA GLU A 117 -19.17 -13.39 -0.76
C GLU A 117 -19.45 -14.89 -0.89
N ARG A 118 -19.95 -15.45 0.20
CA ARG A 118 -20.37 -16.84 0.22
C ARG A 118 -21.89 -16.88 0.12
N ALA A 119 -22.34 -17.70 -0.80
CA ALA A 119 -23.77 -17.97 -0.94
C ALA A 119 -24.31 -18.71 0.30
#